data_c44045ae6db546e6a4d8de148b2ca6d2
#
_entry.id   c44045ae6db546e6a4d8de148b2ca6d2
#
_cell.length_a   1.000
_cell.length_b   1.000
_cell.length_c   1.000
_cell.angle_alpha   90.00
_cell.angle_beta   90.00
_cell.angle_gamma   90.00
#
_symmetry.space_group_name_H-M   'P 1'
#
loop_
_entity.id
_entity.type
_entity.pdbx_description
1 polymer ?
#
loop_
_entity_poly.entity_id
_entity_poly.type
_entity_poly.pdbx_seq_one_letter_code
_entity_poly.pdbx_strand_id
1 'polypeptide(L)'
;MNNTLEQLIKLQEIDHRLLEIKEDMGDLPSKVESQELEIATIQSENEQKHKRIVQIDKDIRHHESEIEDFSSKLKKYKKQLFLVKSNKEYDAINQEIDHMKTTISESETIQLQLEEEKMEQEENIKLNTNK
;
A
#
# COMPACT_ATOMS: atom_id res chain seq x y z
N MET A 1 -31.07 12.25 -65.12
CA MET A 1 -31.84 12.13 -63.82
C MET A 1 -31.22 11.25 -62.84
N ASN A 2 -30.78 10.07 -63.23
CA ASN A 2 -30.15 9.09 -62.24
C ASN A 2 -28.84 9.64 -61.68
N ASN A 3 -28.01 10.34 -62.42
CA ASN A 3 -26.76 10.92 -61.96
C ASN A 3 -26.92 11.97 -60.89
N THR A 4 -27.98 12.77 -60.93
CA THR A 4 -28.28 13.82 -59.97
C THR A 4 -28.70 13.18 -58.63
N LEU A 5 -29.48 12.13 -58.69
CA LEU A 5 -29.91 11.38 -57.50
C LEU A 5 -28.73 10.67 -56.84
N GLU A 6 -27.87 10.04 -57.62
CA GLU A 6 -26.65 9.39 -57.13
C GLU A 6 -25.70 10.41 -56.49
N GLN A 7 -25.56 11.60 -57.07
CA GLN A 7 -24.75 12.67 -56.48
C GLN A 7 -25.28 13.15 -55.14
N LEU A 8 -26.62 13.28 -55.02
CA LEU A 8 -27.29 13.69 -53.80
C LEU A 8 -27.09 12.64 -52.69
N ILE A 9 -27.18 11.34 -53.00
CA ILE A 9 -26.94 10.25 -52.05
C ILE A 9 -25.51 10.27 -51.55
N LYS A 10 -24.54 10.44 -52.44
CA LYS A 10 -23.13 10.56 -52.10
C LYS A 10 -22.86 11.77 -51.20
N LEU A 11 -23.51 12.88 -51.46
CA LEU A 11 -23.38 14.07 -50.66
C LEU A 11 -23.93 13.89 -49.27
N GLN A 12 -25.05 13.20 -49.12
CA GLN A 12 -25.64 12.84 -47.83
C GLN A 12 -24.72 11.90 -47.03
N GLU A 13 -24.11 10.93 -47.69
CA GLU A 13 -23.15 10.00 -47.05
C GLU A 13 -21.94 10.76 -46.53
N ILE A 14 -21.40 11.70 -47.31
CA ILE A 14 -20.27 12.54 -46.90
C ILE A 14 -20.65 13.42 -45.71
N ASP A 15 -21.82 14.05 -45.73
CA ASP A 15 -22.31 14.87 -44.63
C ASP A 15 -22.47 14.05 -43.35
N HIS A 16 -22.98 12.84 -43.47
CA HIS A 16 -23.15 11.94 -42.34
C HIS A 16 -21.80 11.56 -41.72
N ARG A 17 -20.81 11.22 -42.53
CA ARG A 17 -19.44 10.92 -42.07
C ARG A 17 -18.79 12.13 -41.40
N LEU A 18 -18.99 13.33 -41.96
CA LEU A 18 -18.49 14.57 -41.36
C LEU A 18 -19.09 14.82 -40.00
N LEU A 19 -20.38 14.53 -39.84
CA LEU A 19 -21.06 14.66 -38.56
C LEU A 19 -20.50 13.68 -37.51
N GLU A 20 -20.31 12.43 -37.91
CA GLU A 20 -19.68 11.41 -37.03
C GLU A 20 -18.29 11.79 -36.58
N ILE A 21 -17.46 12.31 -37.53
CA ILE A 21 -16.10 12.75 -37.22
C ILE A 21 -16.13 13.93 -36.25
N LYS A 22 -17.03 14.89 -36.44
CA LYS A 22 -17.19 16.03 -35.51
C LYS A 22 -17.61 15.59 -34.11
N GLU A 23 -18.54 14.64 -34.04
CA GLU A 23 -18.95 14.07 -32.73
C GLU A 23 -17.79 13.37 -32.05
N ASP A 24 -17.02 12.53 -32.76
CA ASP A 24 -15.84 11.85 -32.24
C ASP A 24 -14.78 12.84 -31.79
N MET A 25 -14.53 13.89 -32.56
CA MET A 25 -13.58 14.95 -32.20
C MET A 25 -14.04 15.76 -30.99
N GLY A 26 -15.36 15.94 -30.82
CA GLY A 26 -15.95 16.63 -29.68
C GLY A 26 -15.80 15.84 -28.40
N ASP A 27 -15.82 14.49 -28.46
CA ASP A 27 -15.65 13.58 -27.32
C ASP A 27 -14.19 13.42 -26.91
N LEU A 28 -13.22 13.58 -27.81
CA LEU A 28 -11.80 13.42 -27.55
C LEU A 28 -11.28 14.26 -26.37
N PRO A 29 -11.57 15.55 -26.25
CA PRO A 29 -11.15 16.36 -25.12
C PRO A 29 -11.67 15.82 -23.79
N SER A 30 -12.93 15.38 -23.73
CA SER A 30 -13.51 14.78 -22.51
C SER A 30 -12.80 13.48 -22.11
N LYS A 31 -12.48 12.64 -23.10
CA LYS A 31 -11.76 11.38 -22.88
C LYS A 31 -10.34 11.64 -22.37
N VAL A 32 -9.65 12.62 -22.93
CA VAL A 32 -8.29 13.02 -22.52
C VAL A 32 -8.32 13.56 -21.09
N GLU A 33 -9.27 14.42 -20.74
CA GLU A 33 -9.43 14.94 -19.38
C GLU A 33 -9.69 13.81 -18.38
N SER A 34 -10.57 12.87 -18.73
CA SER A 34 -10.87 11.70 -17.91
C SER A 34 -9.63 10.86 -17.65
N GLN A 35 -8.84 10.60 -18.70
CA GLN A 35 -7.59 9.84 -18.59
C GLN A 35 -6.55 10.57 -17.76
N GLU A 36 -6.42 11.88 -17.93
CA GLU A 36 -5.52 12.71 -17.13
C GLU A 36 -5.89 12.69 -15.65
N LEU A 37 -7.19 12.74 -15.33
CA LEU A 37 -7.70 12.61 -13.97
C LEU A 37 -7.39 11.23 -13.37
N GLU A 38 -7.59 10.16 -14.14
CA GLU A 38 -7.26 8.80 -13.71
C GLU A 38 -5.78 8.66 -13.42
N ILE A 39 -4.92 9.18 -14.30
CA ILE A 39 -3.47 9.15 -14.12
C ILE A 39 -3.07 9.93 -12.86
N ALA A 40 -3.62 11.13 -12.67
CA ALA A 40 -3.36 11.96 -11.49
C ALA A 40 -3.80 11.25 -10.20
N THR A 41 -4.96 10.60 -10.22
CA THR A 41 -5.47 9.84 -9.08
C THR A 41 -4.56 8.66 -8.75
N ILE A 42 -4.14 7.89 -9.75
CA ILE A 42 -3.23 6.76 -9.60
C ILE A 42 -1.87 7.22 -9.05
N GLN A 43 -1.33 8.31 -9.57
CA GLN A 43 -0.07 8.89 -9.09
C GLN A 43 -0.17 9.32 -7.62
N SER A 44 -1.27 9.98 -7.24
CA SER A 44 -1.53 10.40 -5.87
C SER A 44 -1.65 9.19 -4.93
N GLU A 45 -2.37 8.16 -5.35
CA GLU A 45 -2.50 6.92 -4.60
C GLU A 45 -1.14 6.23 -4.42
N ASN A 46 -0.33 6.17 -5.47
CA ASN A 46 1.00 5.59 -5.42
C ASN A 46 1.92 6.37 -4.48
N GLU A 47 1.87 7.70 -4.49
CA GLU A 47 2.63 8.53 -3.57
C GLU A 47 2.24 8.26 -2.11
N GLN A 48 0.95 8.15 -1.82
CA GLN A 48 0.45 7.81 -0.49
C GLN A 48 0.91 6.43 -0.05
N LYS A 49 0.88 5.46 -0.96
CA LYS A 49 1.36 4.09 -0.69
C LYS A 49 2.86 4.07 -0.42
N HIS A 50 3.65 4.84 -1.17
CA HIS A 50 5.09 4.98 -0.92
C HIS A 50 5.36 5.60 0.45
N LYS A 51 4.64 6.64 0.83
CA LYS A 51 4.75 7.26 2.16
C LYS A 51 4.41 6.26 3.26
N ARG A 52 3.36 5.46 3.03
CA ARG A 52 2.96 4.42 3.98
C ARG A 52 4.05 3.36 4.13
N ILE A 53 4.67 2.93 3.03
CA ILE A 53 5.78 1.96 3.03
C ILE A 53 6.97 2.50 3.82
N VAL A 54 7.33 3.77 3.64
CA VAL A 54 8.42 4.41 4.41
C VAL A 54 8.09 4.41 5.91
N GLN A 55 6.84 4.71 6.27
CA GLN A 55 6.39 4.69 7.66
C GLN A 55 6.42 3.27 8.22
N ILE A 56 5.97 2.28 7.45
CA ILE A 56 6.01 0.87 7.83
C ILE A 56 7.45 0.42 8.08
N ASP A 57 8.40 0.78 7.22
CA ASP A 57 9.82 0.45 7.40
C ASP A 57 10.38 1.04 8.70
N LYS A 58 10.00 2.27 9.04
CA LYS A 58 10.39 2.90 10.30
C LYS A 58 9.80 2.16 11.50
N ASP A 59 8.54 1.79 11.42
CA ASP A 59 7.85 1.06 12.48
C ASP A 59 8.43 -0.34 12.66
N ILE A 60 8.78 -1.02 11.58
CA ILE A 60 9.44 -2.34 11.62
C ILE A 60 10.79 -2.22 12.33
N ARG A 61 11.59 -1.23 11.99
CA ARG A 61 12.89 -0.99 12.64
C ARG A 61 12.73 -0.69 14.13
N HIS A 62 11.70 0.09 14.47
CA HIS A 62 11.38 0.42 15.85
C HIS A 62 11.03 -0.85 16.65
N HIS A 63 10.19 -1.72 16.10
CA HIS A 63 9.83 -2.98 16.73
C HIS A 63 11.01 -3.96 16.82
N GLU A 64 11.85 -4.03 15.78
CA GLU A 64 13.08 -4.83 15.81
C GLU A 64 14.01 -4.38 16.95
N SER A 65 14.18 -3.06 17.10
CA SER A 65 14.99 -2.47 18.16
C SER A 65 14.40 -2.77 19.54
N GLU A 66 13.08 -2.67 19.71
CA GLU A 66 12.40 -3.02 20.96
C GLU A 66 12.58 -4.50 21.30
N ILE A 67 12.40 -5.39 20.31
CA ILE A 67 12.57 -6.83 20.48
C ILE A 67 14.00 -7.15 20.93
N GLU A 68 14.99 -6.52 20.32
CA GLU A 68 16.40 -6.69 20.68
C GLU A 68 16.67 -6.22 22.11
N ASP A 69 16.17 -5.05 22.49
CA ASP A 69 16.30 -4.50 23.85
C ASP A 69 15.64 -5.40 24.88
N PHE A 70 14.40 -5.83 24.63
CA PHE A 70 13.68 -6.72 25.53
C PHE A 70 14.32 -8.09 25.62
N SER A 71 14.86 -8.62 24.51
CA SER A 71 15.59 -9.89 24.49
C SER A 71 16.85 -9.82 25.36
N SER A 72 17.57 -8.69 25.31
CA SER A 72 18.75 -8.44 26.14
C SER A 72 18.38 -8.38 27.63
N LYS A 73 17.30 -7.67 27.95
CA LYS A 73 16.77 -7.59 29.34
C LYS A 73 16.32 -8.95 29.83
N LEU A 74 15.66 -9.73 28.96
CA LEU A 74 15.21 -11.08 29.28
C LEU A 74 16.39 -11.98 29.66
N LYS A 75 17.49 -11.90 28.94
CA LYS A 75 18.72 -12.65 29.27
C LYS A 75 19.27 -12.26 30.65
N LYS A 76 19.28 -10.95 30.94
CA LYS A 76 19.70 -10.42 32.23
C LYS A 76 18.83 -10.94 33.36
N TYR A 77 17.50 -10.90 33.21
CA TYR A 77 16.57 -11.41 34.22
C TYR A 77 16.70 -12.92 34.43
N LYS A 78 16.92 -13.69 33.37
CA LYS A 78 17.16 -15.13 33.46
C LYS A 78 18.44 -15.44 34.29
N LYS A 79 19.50 -14.64 34.09
CA LYS A 79 20.73 -14.74 34.88
C LYS A 79 20.48 -14.37 36.35
N GLN A 80 19.73 -13.30 36.61
CA GLN A 80 19.37 -12.88 37.96
C GLN A 80 18.54 -13.93 38.69
N LEU A 81 17.70 -14.68 37.95
CA LEU A 81 16.88 -15.76 38.50
C LEU A 81 17.70 -16.79 39.23
N PHE A 82 18.91 -17.11 38.75
CA PHE A 82 19.82 -18.04 39.40
C PHE A 82 20.48 -17.48 40.66
N LEU A 83 20.44 -16.16 40.84
CA LEU A 83 21.09 -15.48 41.95
C LEU A 83 20.12 -15.12 43.07
N VAL A 84 18.81 -15.26 42.87
CA VAL A 84 17.80 -14.91 43.86
C VAL A 84 17.80 -15.93 45.00
N LYS A 85 17.61 -15.43 46.25
CA LYS A 85 17.63 -16.21 47.47
C LYS A 85 16.27 -16.35 48.15
N SER A 86 15.27 -15.56 47.71
CA SER A 86 13.94 -15.61 48.32
C SER A 86 12.87 -15.92 47.26
N ASN A 87 11.78 -16.55 47.71
CA ASN A 87 10.63 -16.85 46.84
C ASN A 87 9.97 -15.58 46.31
N LYS A 88 9.96 -14.51 47.08
CA LYS A 88 9.38 -13.23 46.71
C LYS A 88 10.13 -12.61 45.53
N GLU A 89 11.47 -12.62 45.56
CA GLU A 89 12.32 -12.14 44.49
C GLU A 89 12.18 -13.02 43.24
N TYR A 90 12.12 -14.33 43.41
CA TYR A 90 11.92 -15.32 42.36
C TYR A 90 10.60 -15.02 41.57
N ASP A 91 9.51 -14.88 42.34
CA ASP A 91 8.19 -14.60 41.72
C ASP A 91 8.17 -13.27 40.98
N ALA A 92 8.78 -12.21 41.56
CA ALA A 92 8.86 -10.91 40.95
C ALA A 92 9.62 -10.95 39.62
N ILE A 93 10.77 -11.65 39.58
CA ILE A 93 11.58 -11.79 38.36
C ILE A 93 10.85 -12.64 37.32
N ASN A 94 10.17 -13.70 37.71
CA ASN A 94 9.37 -14.52 36.81
C ASN A 94 8.22 -13.72 36.17
N GLN A 95 7.56 -12.85 36.94
CA GLN A 95 6.53 -11.98 36.41
C GLN A 95 7.09 -11.04 35.35
N GLU A 96 8.27 -10.46 35.59
CA GLU A 96 8.96 -9.60 34.62
C GLU A 96 9.35 -10.37 33.37
N ILE A 97 9.87 -11.59 33.50
CA ILE A 97 10.21 -12.47 32.37
C ILE A 97 8.97 -12.76 31.54
N ASP A 98 7.85 -13.12 32.17
CA ASP A 98 6.61 -13.40 31.46
C ASP A 98 6.06 -12.18 30.75
N HIS A 99 6.13 -11.01 31.39
CA HIS A 99 5.73 -9.74 30.80
C HIS A 99 6.57 -9.42 29.55
N MET A 100 7.87 -9.59 29.62
CA MET A 100 8.78 -9.36 28.49
C MET A 100 8.55 -10.32 27.35
N LYS A 101 8.31 -11.60 27.63
CA LYS A 101 7.97 -12.60 26.62
C LYS A 101 6.69 -12.24 25.90
N THR A 102 5.68 -11.79 26.64
CA THR A 102 4.39 -11.35 26.06
C THR A 102 4.61 -10.12 25.18
N THR A 103 5.37 -9.13 25.64
CA THR A 103 5.66 -7.92 24.91
C THR A 103 6.43 -8.21 23.61
N ILE A 104 7.43 -9.09 23.67
CA ILE A 104 8.19 -9.53 22.48
C ILE A 104 7.27 -10.22 21.50
N SER A 105 6.41 -11.11 21.95
CA SER A 105 5.45 -11.84 21.11
C SER A 105 4.48 -10.87 20.41
N GLU A 106 3.97 -9.88 21.14
CA GLU A 106 3.09 -8.85 20.60
C GLU A 106 3.80 -8.00 19.54
N SER A 107 5.04 -7.59 19.80
CA SER A 107 5.86 -6.82 18.87
C SER A 107 6.17 -7.61 17.60
N GLU A 108 6.49 -8.90 17.73
CA GLU A 108 6.72 -9.79 16.59
C GLU A 108 5.46 -9.93 15.72
N THR A 109 4.29 -10.05 16.35
CA THR A 109 3.00 -10.14 15.65
C THR A 109 2.73 -8.86 14.88
N ILE A 110 2.93 -7.70 15.50
CA ILE A 110 2.76 -6.39 14.86
C ILE A 110 3.74 -6.26 13.68
N GLN A 111 4.98 -6.66 13.87
CA GLN A 111 6.01 -6.64 12.82
C GLN A 111 5.60 -7.48 11.61
N LEU A 112 5.08 -8.69 11.83
CA LEU A 112 4.59 -9.56 10.76
C LEU A 112 3.42 -8.91 10.01
N GLN A 113 2.48 -8.30 10.74
CA GLN A 113 1.35 -7.58 10.13
C GLN A 113 1.84 -6.41 9.27
N LEU A 114 2.83 -5.67 9.73
CA LEU A 114 3.43 -4.55 8.99
C LEU A 114 4.15 -5.04 7.73
N GLU A 115 4.86 -6.15 7.81
CA GLU A 115 5.52 -6.76 6.65
C GLU A 115 4.51 -7.21 5.60
N GLU A 116 3.38 -7.80 6.01
CA GLU A 116 2.29 -8.18 5.10
C GLU A 116 1.68 -6.95 4.43
N GLU A 117 1.41 -5.89 5.19
CA GLU A 117 0.88 -4.63 4.67
C GLU A 117 1.85 -4.02 3.65
N LYS A 118 3.14 -4.03 3.95
CA LYS A 118 4.18 -3.54 3.04
C LYS A 118 4.16 -4.30 1.72
N MET A 119 4.09 -5.63 1.76
CA MET A 119 4.03 -6.47 0.57
C MET A 119 2.80 -6.16 -0.27
N GLU A 120 1.64 -5.99 0.37
CA GLU A 120 0.39 -5.61 -0.32
C GLU A 120 0.52 -4.26 -1.00
N GLN A 121 1.10 -3.27 -0.32
CA GLN A 121 1.29 -1.93 -0.87
C GLN A 121 2.25 -1.93 -2.06
N GLU A 122 3.34 -2.67 -1.95
CA GLU A 122 4.31 -2.82 -3.05
C GLU A 122 3.69 -3.50 -4.27
N GLU A 123 2.89 -4.54 -4.05
CA GLU A 123 2.18 -5.25 -5.11
C GLU A 123 1.16 -4.34 -5.80
N ASN A 124 0.39 -3.57 -5.03
CA ASN A 124 -0.57 -2.62 -5.55
C ASN A 124 0.08 -1.52 -6.40
N ILE A 125 1.25 -1.04 -5.99
CA ILE A 125 2.03 -0.05 -6.74
C ILE A 125 2.47 -0.64 -8.07
N LYS A 126 2.95 -1.88 -8.09
CA LYS A 126 3.32 -2.57 -9.33
C LYS A 126 2.15 -2.71 -10.29
N LEU A 127 0.99 -3.11 -9.77
CA LEU A 127 -0.23 -3.26 -10.58
C LEU A 127 -0.66 -1.91 -11.17
N ASN A 128 -0.60 -0.85 -10.40
CA ASN A 128 -0.97 0.50 -10.85
C ASN A 128 0.03 1.06 -11.87
N THR A 129 1.31 0.74 -11.73
CA THR A 129 2.35 1.18 -12.67
C THR A 129 2.25 0.48 -14.02
N ASN A 130 1.77 -0.76 -14.06
CA ASN A 130 1.60 -1.55 -15.28
C ASN A 130 0.33 -1.22 -16.05
N LYS A 131 -0.55 -0.39 -15.51
CA LYS A 131 -1.71 0.13 -16.21
C LYS A 131 -1.40 1.44 -16.89
#